data_7a47eaa6f0ec56be6426ca51acb5c276
#
_entry.id   7a47eaa6f0ec56be6426ca51acb5c276
#
_cell.length_a   1.000
_cell.length_b   1.000
_cell.length_c   1.000
_cell.angle_alpha   90.00
_cell.angle_beta   90.00
_cell.angle_gamma   90.00
#
_symmetry.space_group_name_H-M   'P 1'
#
loop_
_entity.id
_entity.type
_entity.pdbx_description
1 polymer ?
#
loop_
_entity_poly.entity_id
_entity_poly.type
_entity_poly.pdbx_seq_one_letter_code
_entity_poly.pdbx_strand_id
1 'polypeptide(L)'
;IALSLVGSEMCIRDSFYGCKYALPLMRDSGNGSIINISSISGIVAGHNFTAYNSAKAAVRHLSKSVALHCARTTKLVRCNSLHPVFAKTEILEALLSDTSNDMLSKLERQIPVRKLAEIEDIANAILFLASDESKMITGTEIVIDGGLSAQ
;
A
#
# COMPACT_ATOMS: atom_id res chain seq x y z
N ILE A 1 -4.81 -21.96 -5.76
CA ILE A 1 -4.95 -21.42 -4.39
C ILE A 1 -3.57 -21.37 -3.70
N ALA A 2 -2.75 -22.42 -3.79
CA ALA A 2 -1.44 -22.49 -3.13
C ALA A 2 -0.43 -21.44 -3.63
N LEU A 3 -0.37 -21.18 -4.95
CA LEU A 3 0.53 -20.20 -5.56
C LEU A 3 0.17 -18.75 -5.16
N SER A 4 -1.11 -18.43 -4.99
CA SER A 4 -1.53 -17.11 -4.53
C SER A 4 -1.24 -16.87 -3.03
N LEU A 5 -1.17 -17.94 -2.22
CA LEU A 5 -0.80 -17.86 -0.82
C LEU A 5 0.68 -17.47 -0.64
N VAL A 6 1.61 -18.11 -1.34
CA VAL A 6 3.06 -17.87 -1.18
C VAL A 6 3.42 -16.42 -1.50
N GLY A 7 2.93 -15.85 -2.59
CA GLY A 7 3.18 -14.45 -2.93
C GLY A 7 2.55 -13.45 -1.96
N SER A 8 1.38 -13.76 -1.41
CA SER A 8 0.68 -12.89 -0.47
C SER A 8 1.29 -12.90 0.93
N GLU A 9 1.78 -14.06 1.39
CA GLU A 9 2.48 -14.19 2.68
C GLU A 9 3.78 -13.38 2.70
N MET A 10 4.51 -13.33 1.58
CA MET A 10 5.71 -12.50 1.45
C MET A 10 5.42 -11.03 1.73
N CYS A 11 4.29 -10.49 1.24
CA CYS A 11 3.96 -9.07 1.43
C CYS A 11 3.93 -8.66 2.91
N ILE A 12 3.28 -9.44 3.78
CA ILE A 12 3.20 -9.09 5.20
C ILE A 12 4.51 -9.39 5.94
N ARG A 13 5.15 -10.51 5.65
CA ARG A 13 6.41 -10.90 6.27
C ARG A 13 7.52 -9.89 5.97
N ASP A 14 7.65 -9.48 4.71
CA ASP A 14 8.70 -8.55 4.28
C ASP A 14 8.44 -7.14 4.81
N SER A 15 7.17 -6.69 4.86
CA SER A 15 6.81 -5.43 5.52
C SER A 15 7.14 -5.45 7.02
N PHE A 16 6.87 -6.57 7.69
CA PHE A 16 7.21 -6.72 9.11
C PHE A 16 8.72 -6.66 9.35
N TYR A 17 9.51 -7.40 8.58
CA TYR A 17 10.96 -7.39 8.71
C TYR A 17 11.56 -6.05 8.29
N GLY A 18 11.06 -5.42 7.23
CA GLY A 18 11.44 -4.07 6.83
C GLY A 18 11.28 -3.08 7.98
N CYS A 19 10.10 -3.05 8.61
CA CYS A 19 9.88 -2.23 9.79
C CYS A 19 10.81 -2.59 10.95
N LYS A 20 10.94 -3.89 11.27
CA LYS A 20 11.77 -4.37 12.39
C LYS A 20 13.21 -3.93 12.28
N TYR A 21 13.80 -4.00 11.11
CA TYR A 21 15.22 -3.71 10.93
C TYR A 21 15.49 -2.23 10.60
N ALA A 22 14.55 -1.50 9.99
CA ALA A 22 14.70 -0.07 9.75
C ALA A 22 14.53 0.77 11.01
N LEU A 23 13.63 0.39 11.92
CA LEU A 23 13.31 1.18 13.13
C LEU A 23 14.51 1.53 14.00
N PRO A 24 15.43 0.61 14.35
CA PRO A 24 16.61 0.96 15.16
C PRO A 24 17.47 2.05 14.48
N LEU A 25 17.70 1.91 13.17
CA LEU A 25 18.50 2.86 12.39
C LEU A 25 17.84 4.24 12.31
N MET A 26 16.53 4.30 12.09
CA MET A 26 15.75 5.53 12.05
C MET A 26 15.69 6.22 13.43
N ARG A 27 15.55 5.43 14.49
CA ARG A 27 15.60 5.95 15.87
C ARG A 27 16.92 6.64 16.16
N ASP A 28 18.02 6.00 15.79
CA ASP A 28 19.37 6.49 16.06
C ASP A 28 19.71 7.73 15.21
N SER A 29 19.13 7.85 14.01
CA SER A 29 19.24 9.06 13.18
C SER A 29 18.36 10.24 13.66
N GLY A 30 17.39 9.97 14.54
CA GLY A 30 16.50 10.99 15.12
C GLY A 30 15.34 11.41 14.23
N ASN A 31 15.15 10.82 13.04
CA ASN A 31 14.03 11.08 12.15
C ASN A 31 13.76 9.89 11.23
N GLY A 32 12.53 9.68 10.80
CA GLY A 32 12.20 8.64 9.84
C GLY A 32 10.75 8.64 9.39
N SER A 33 10.54 8.16 8.16
CA SER A 33 9.21 7.91 7.61
C SER A 33 9.18 6.53 6.97
N ILE A 34 8.37 5.64 7.53
CA ILE A 34 8.08 4.32 6.99
C ILE A 34 6.79 4.42 6.18
N ILE A 35 6.83 4.00 4.94
CA ILE A 35 5.67 3.99 4.04
C ILE A 35 5.49 2.57 3.53
N ASN A 36 4.49 1.88 4.03
CA ASN A 36 4.17 0.53 3.60
C ASN A 36 3.17 0.56 2.44
N ILE A 37 3.52 -0.06 1.33
CA ILE A 37 2.65 -0.17 0.18
C ILE A 37 1.68 -1.34 0.39
N SER A 38 0.45 -0.98 0.75
CA SER A 38 -0.66 -1.91 0.81
C SER A 38 -1.37 -1.98 -0.57
N SER A 39 -2.67 -1.94 -0.58
CA SER A 39 -3.53 -1.91 -1.78
C SER A 39 -4.93 -1.47 -1.37
N ILE A 40 -5.73 -1.02 -2.33
CA ILE A 40 -7.18 -0.91 -2.16
C ILE A 40 -7.79 -2.25 -1.70
N SER A 41 -7.20 -3.37 -2.10
CA SER A 41 -7.58 -4.72 -1.67
C SER A 41 -7.37 -5.00 -0.17
N GLY A 42 -6.66 -4.14 0.54
CA GLY A 42 -6.58 -4.15 2.01
C GLY A 42 -7.75 -3.43 2.69
N ILE A 43 -8.62 -2.77 1.94
CA ILE A 43 -9.80 -2.00 2.39
C ILE A 43 -11.06 -2.63 1.84
N VAL A 44 -11.12 -2.87 0.53
CA VAL A 44 -12.25 -3.45 -0.20
C VAL A 44 -11.87 -4.84 -0.68
N ALA A 45 -12.67 -5.84 -0.31
CA ALA A 45 -12.38 -7.23 -0.67
C ALA A 45 -12.91 -7.58 -2.06
N GLY A 46 -12.09 -8.26 -2.84
CA GLY A 46 -12.50 -8.92 -4.08
C GLY A 46 -12.60 -10.45 -3.88
N HIS A 47 -13.62 -11.08 -4.44
CA HIS A 47 -13.91 -12.51 -4.21
C HIS A 47 -12.81 -13.48 -4.73
N ASN A 48 -12.00 -13.05 -5.72
CA ASN A 48 -10.97 -13.89 -6.35
C ASN A 48 -9.58 -13.79 -5.70
N PHE A 49 -9.38 -12.86 -4.75
CA PHE A 49 -8.07 -12.49 -4.21
C PHE A 49 -7.98 -12.63 -2.68
N THR A 50 -8.62 -13.64 -2.11
CA THR A 50 -8.76 -13.80 -0.65
C THR A 50 -7.41 -13.72 0.09
N ALA A 51 -6.38 -14.44 -0.37
CA ALA A 51 -5.05 -14.42 0.26
C ALA A 51 -4.37 -13.05 0.11
N TYR A 52 -4.43 -12.45 -1.07
CA TYR A 52 -3.88 -11.12 -1.32
C TYR A 52 -4.59 -10.03 -0.50
N ASN A 53 -5.92 -10.03 -0.47
CA ASN A 53 -6.71 -9.10 0.33
C ASN A 53 -6.34 -9.21 1.81
N SER A 54 -6.22 -10.42 2.33
CA SER A 54 -5.84 -10.67 3.73
C SER A 54 -4.44 -10.17 4.03
N ALA A 55 -3.46 -10.43 3.16
CA ALA A 55 -2.10 -9.95 3.33
C ALA A 55 -2.01 -8.41 3.28
N LYS A 56 -2.72 -7.77 2.34
CA LYS A 56 -2.74 -6.31 2.24
C LYS A 56 -3.50 -5.63 3.39
N ALA A 57 -4.55 -6.25 3.91
CA ALA A 57 -5.21 -5.82 5.15
C ALA A 57 -4.26 -5.96 6.36
N ALA A 58 -3.46 -7.01 6.42
CA ALA A 58 -2.45 -7.18 7.46
C ALA A 58 -1.35 -6.10 7.39
N VAL A 59 -0.85 -5.74 6.20
CA VAL A 59 0.12 -4.63 6.01
C VAL A 59 -0.49 -3.30 6.46
N ARG A 60 -1.76 -3.05 6.13
CA ARG A 60 -2.52 -1.89 6.59
C ARG A 60 -2.52 -1.79 8.12
N HIS A 61 -2.88 -2.85 8.81
CA HIS A 61 -2.97 -2.86 10.27
C HIS A 61 -1.60 -2.87 10.95
N LEU A 62 -0.61 -3.55 10.38
CA LEU A 62 0.78 -3.50 10.80
C LEU A 62 1.28 -2.06 10.85
N SER A 63 1.01 -1.26 9.83
CA SER A 63 1.44 0.14 9.74
C SER A 63 0.92 0.99 10.91
N LYS A 64 -0.35 0.77 11.32
CA LYS A 64 -0.93 1.43 12.50
C LYS A 64 -0.23 1.01 13.79
N SER A 65 0.03 -0.29 13.94
CA SER A 65 0.71 -0.82 15.12
C SER A 65 2.14 -0.27 15.24
N VAL A 66 2.88 -0.22 14.12
CA VAL A 66 4.22 0.36 14.06
C VAL A 66 4.18 1.86 14.37
N ALA A 67 3.22 2.61 13.83
CA ALA A 67 3.06 4.04 14.11
C ALA A 67 2.88 4.30 15.61
N LEU A 68 2.03 3.55 16.28
CA LEU A 68 1.79 3.68 17.72
C LEU A 68 3.02 3.27 18.54
N HIS A 69 3.73 2.22 18.12
CA HIS A 69 5.00 1.83 18.73
C HIS A 69 6.03 2.96 18.62
N CYS A 70 6.20 3.53 17.42
CA CYS A 70 7.12 4.64 17.19
C CYS A 70 6.75 5.88 18.02
N ALA A 71 5.48 6.25 18.07
CA ALA A 71 5.01 7.39 18.85
C ALA A 71 5.36 7.28 20.34
N ARG A 72 5.41 6.08 20.88
CA ARG A 72 5.75 5.82 22.29
C ARG A 72 7.25 5.69 22.55
N THR A 73 8.01 5.18 21.59
CA THR A 73 9.42 4.80 21.80
C THR A 73 10.41 5.79 21.19
N THR A 74 10.11 6.34 20.02
CA THR A 74 11.04 7.23 19.30
C THR A 74 10.54 8.65 19.20
N LYS A 75 9.21 8.86 19.09
CA LYS A 75 8.50 10.13 18.84
C LYS A 75 8.85 10.85 17.52
N LEU A 76 9.83 10.35 16.77
CA LEU A 76 10.40 11.00 15.59
C LEU A 76 10.25 10.15 14.33
N VAL A 77 9.83 8.90 14.47
CA VAL A 77 9.59 8.01 13.32
C VAL A 77 8.10 7.88 13.08
N ARG A 78 7.69 8.15 11.85
CA ARG A 78 6.30 8.00 11.39
C ARG A 78 6.13 6.71 10.60
N CYS A 79 4.94 6.14 10.62
CA CYS A 79 4.62 4.98 9.81
C CYS A 79 3.20 5.12 9.24
N ASN A 80 3.07 5.03 7.92
CA ASN A 80 1.80 5.17 7.21
C ASN A 80 1.66 4.07 6.16
N SER A 81 0.44 3.81 5.71
CA SER A 81 0.17 2.88 4.62
C SER A 81 -0.43 3.58 3.41
N LEU A 82 -0.05 3.11 2.23
CA LEU A 82 -0.54 3.59 0.95
C LEU A 82 -1.42 2.51 0.31
N HIS A 83 -2.57 2.92 -0.21
CA HIS A 83 -3.58 2.01 -0.76
C HIS A 83 -3.92 2.37 -2.21
N PRO A 84 -3.04 2.03 -3.17
CA PRO A 84 -3.33 2.25 -4.58
C PRO A 84 -4.42 1.32 -5.09
N VAL A 85 -5.18 1.80 -6.07
CA VAL A 85 -5.99 0.98 -6.96
C VAL A 85 -5.09 0.38 -8.06
N PHE A 86 -5.68 -0.18 -9.10
CA PHE A 86 -4.95 -0.63 -10.29
C PHE A 86 -4.12 0.52 -10.88
N ALA A 87 -2.82 0.29 -11.00
CA ALA A 87 -1.87 1.25 -11.57
C ALA A 87 -1.26 0.68 -12.85
N LYS A 88 -0.91 1.55 -13.78
CA LYS A 88 -0.20 1.20 -15.02
C LYS A 88 1.24 0.81 -14.70
N THR A 89 1.46 -0.48 -14.53
CA THR A 89 2.76 -1.07 -14.21
C THR A 89 3.05 -2.23 -15.14
N GLU A 90 4.32 -2.56 -15.32
CA GLU A 90 4.76 -3.74 -16.08
C GLU A 90 4.08 -5.03 -15.60
N ILE A 91 3.79 -5.16 -14.29
CA ILE A 91 3.08 -6.30 -13.72
C ILE A 91 1.64 -6.37 -14.25
N LEU A 92 0.95 -5.23 -14.31
CA LEU A 92 -0.41 -5.18 -14.86
C LEU A 92 -0.40 -5.45 -16.36
N GLU A 93 0.53 -4.88 -17.10
CA GLU A 93 0.71 -5.11 -18.54
C GLU A 93 0.99 -6.58 -18.83
N ALA A 94 1.86 -7.23 -18.06
CA ALA A 94 2.13 -8.66 -18.17
C ALA A 94 0.90 -9.52 -17.88
N LEU A 95 0.08 -9.13 -16.89
CA LEU A 95 -1.18 -9.82 -16.59
C LEU A 95 -2.26 -9.65 -17.67
N LEU A 96 -2.19 -8.54 -18.41
CA LEU A 96 -3.14 -8.20 -19.47
C LEU A 96 -2.68 -8.67 -20.86
N SER A 97 -1.39 -9.02 -21.04
CA SER A 97 -0.83 -9.43 -22.34
C SER A 97 -1.52 -10.66 -22.94
N ASP A 98 -2.01 -11.56 -22.10
CA ASP A 98 -2.76 -12.75 -22.50
C ASP A 98 -4.28 -12.54 -22.57
N THR A 99 -4.76 -11.35 -22.25
CA THR A 99 -6.19 -11.02 -22.20
C THR A 99 -6.51 -9.86 -23.14
N SER A 100 -7.69 -9.91 -23.77
CA SER A 100 -8.14 -8.88 -24.73
C SER A 100 -8.21 -7.48 -24.11
N ASN A 101 -8.15 -6.43 -24.93
CA ASN A 101 -8.40 -5.01 -24.58
C ASN A 101 -9.66 -4.77 -23.71
N ASP A 102 -10.56 -5.74 -23.66
CA ASP A 102 -11.78 -5.73 -22.86
C ASP A 102 -11.49 -5.78 -21.34
N MET A 103 -10.38 -6.43 -20.90
CA MET A 103 -10.01 -6.51 -19.48
C MET A 103 -9.60 -5.15 -18.92
N LEU A 104 -8.79 -4.39 -19.64
CA LEU A 104 -8.38 -3.05 -19.24
C LEU A 104 -9.60 -2.14 -19.04
N SER A 105 -10.50 -2.12 -20.02
CA SER A 105 -11.75 -1.35 -19.95
C SER A 105 -12.64 -1.79 -18.77
N LYS A 106 -12.64 -3.07 -18.41
CA LYS A 106 -13.36 -3.58 -17.23
C LYS A 106 -12.76 -3.06 -15.93
N LEU A 107 -11.43 -2.98 -15.83
CA LEU A 107 -10.76 -2.43 -14.64
C LEU A 107 -11.04 -0.94 -14.50
N GLU A 108 -10.93 -0.16 -15.58
CA GLU A 108 -11.22 1.27 -15.59
C GLU A 108 -12.68 1.57 -15.21
N ARG A 109 -13.63 0.74 -15.65
CA ARG A 109 -15.06 0.89 -15.31
C ARG A 109 -15.35 0.68 -13.83
N GLN A 110 -14.52 -0.06 -13.09
CA GLN A 110 -14.68 -0.23 -11.65
C GLN A 110 -14.30 1.03 -10.86
N ILE A 111 -13.45 1.88 -11.44
CA ILE A 111 -12.96 3.10 -10.80
C ILE A 111 -13.89 4.26 -11.17
N PRO A 112 -14.46 5.01 -10.22
CA PRO A 112 -15.36 6.12 -10.52
C PRO A 112 -14.80 7.16 -11.49
N VAL A 113 -13.52 7.52 -11.39
CA VAL A 113 -12.85 8.44 -12.31
C VAL A 113 -12.53 7.83 -13.68
N ARG A 114 -12.87 6.55 -13.92
CA ARG A 114 -12.78 5.84 -15.20
C ARG A 114 -11.37 5.79 -15.82
N LYS A 115 -10.34 5.79 -15.00
CA LYS A 115 -8.94 5.63 -15.43
C LYS A 115 -8.14 4.87 -14.38
N LEU A 116 -7.08 4.20 -14.81
CA LEU A 116 -6.09 3.63 -13.91
C LEU A 116 -5.25 4.74 -13.27
N ALA A 117 -4.65 4.44 -12.12
CA ALA A 117 -3.64 5.32 -11.54
C ALA A 117 -2.36 5.28 -12.40
N GLU A 118 -1.70 6.41 -12.52
CA GLU A 118 -0.35 6.50 -13.06
C GLU A 118 0.67 6.23 -11.94
N ILE A 119 1.88 5.87 -12.30
CA ILE A 119 2.96 5.64 -11.32
C ILE A 119 3.24 6.91 -10.53
N GLU A 120 3.16 8.06 -11.18
CA GLU A 120 3.36 9.39 -10.60
C GLU A 120 2.33 9.73 -9.52
N ASP A 121 1.09 9.28 -9.64
CA ASP A 121 0.05 9.49 -8.61
C ASP A 121 0.47 8.85 -7.28
N ILE A 122 1.08 7.67 -7.37
CA ILE A 122 1.58 6.93 -6.20
C ILE A 122 2.87 7.54 -5.69
N ALA A 123 3.81 7.88 -6.58
CA ALA A 123 5.10 8.48 -6.25
C ALA A 123 4.95 9.83 -5.53
N ASN A 124 4.01 10.67 -5.96
CA ASN A 124 3.72 11.95 -5.32
C ASN A 124 3.21 11.78 -3.88
N ALA A 125 2.37 10.79 -3.63
CA ALA A 125 1.91 10.49 -2.27
C ALA A 125 3.04 9.94 -1.39
N ILE A 126 3.94 9.13 -1.94
CA ILE A 126 5.15 8.66 -1.25
C ILE A 126 6.04 9.86 -0.90
N LEU A 127 6.29 10.75 -1.84
CA LEU A 127 7.11 11.94 -1.64
C LEU A 127 6.54 12.83 -0.52
N PHE A 128 5.24 13.09 -0.54
CA PHE A 128 4.55 13.82 0.53
C PHE A 128 4.73 13.14 1.88
N LEU A 129 4.50 11.84 1.99
CA LEU A 129 4.64 11.09 3.24
C LEU A 129 6.11 10.98 3.70
N ALA A 130 7.07 11.03 2.79
CA ALA A 130 8.49 11.01 3.10
C ALA A 130 9.00 12.36 3.62
N SER A 131 8.38 13.46 3.19
CA SER A 131 8.80 14.82 3.49
C SER A 131 8.34 15.31 4.87
N ASP A 132 8.87 16.47 5.30
CA ASP A 132 8.46 17.16 6.52
C ASP A 132 7.07 17.81 6.43
N GLU A 133 6.50 17.94 5.24
CA GLU A 133 5.13 18.41 5.05
C GLU A 133 4.11 17.52 5.75
N SER A 134 4.44 16.25 5.95
CA SER A 134 3.59 15.25 6.61
C SER A 134 4.04 14.91 8.06
N LYS A 135 4.80 15.78 8.72
CA LYS A 135 5.39 15.51 10.04
C LYS A 135 4.40 15.16 11.16
N MET A 136 3.15 15.57 11.04
CA MET A 136 2.07 15.21 11.98
C MET A 136 1.20 14.03 11.50
N ILE A 137 1.56 13.41 10.37
CA ILE A 137 0.80 12.31 9.78
C ILE A 137 1.49 10.99 10.10
N THR A 138 0.89 10.20 11.00
CA THR A 138 1.35 8.85 11.35
C THR A 138 0.15 7.95 11.66
N GLY A 139 0.25 6.66 11.32
CA GLY A 139 -0.83 5.70 11.48
C GLY A 139 -1.98 5.87 10.49
N THR A 140 -1.83 6.72 9.49
CA THR A 140 -2.86 7.00 8.50
C THR A 140 -2.81 6.05 7.31
N GLU A 141 -3.91 6.02 6.59
CA GLU A 141 -4.11 5.31 5.34
C GLU A 141 -4.30 6.35 4.23
N ILE A 142 -3.38 6.42 3.28
CA ILE A 142 -3.55 7.25 2.08
C ILE A 142 -4.11 6.37 0.98
N VAL A 143 -5.32 6.68 0.56
CA VAL A 143 -6.03 5.93 -0.49
C VAL A 143 -5.89 6.68 -1.80
N ILE A 144 -5.44 5.96 -2.85
CA ILE A 144 -5.25 6.48 -4.21
C ILE A 144 -6.03 5.56 -5.16
N ASP A 145 -7.35 5.74 -5.19
CA ASP A 145 -8.25 4.76 -5.80
C ASP A 145 -9.29 5.36 -6.75
N GLY A 146 -9.21 6.64 -7.04
CA GLY A 146 -10.16 7.32 -7.91
C GLY A 146 -11.62 7.24 -7.41
N GLY A 147 -11.81 7.08 -6.10
CA GLY A 147 -13.12 7.01 -5.45
C GLY A 147 -13.71 5.61 -5.32
N LEU A 148 -12.96 4.55 -5.63
CA LEU A 148 -13.46 3.17 -5.61
C LEU A 148 -13.98 2.77 -4.21
N SER A 149 -13.30 3.12 -3.15
CA SER A 149 -13.69 2.79 -1.77
C SER A 149 -14.74 3.72 -1.15
N ALA A 150 -15.14 4.77 -1.86
CA ALA A 150 -16.15 5.73 -1.41
C ALA A 150 -17.59 5.36 -1.85
N GLN A 151 -17.75 4.22 -2.53
CA GLN A 151 -19.05 3.72 -3.02
C GLN A 151 -19.77 2.87 -2.00
#